data_51062ba29a404f227b3e58d4e2b50e95
#
_entry.id   51062ba29a404f227b3e58d4e2b50e95
#
_cell.length_a   1.000
_cell.length_b   1.000
_cell.length_c   1.000
_cell.angle_alpha   90.00
_cell.angle_beta   90.00
_cell.angle_gamma   90.00
#
_symmetry.space_group_name_H-M   'P 1'
#
loop_
_entity.id
_entity.type
_entity.pdbx_description
1 polymer ?
#
loop_
_entity_poly.entity_id
_entity_poly.type
_entity_poly.pdbx_seq_one_letter_code
_entity_poly.pdbx_strand_id
1 'polypeptide(L)'
;MNNKYTFVAFGLVALATGTARAGEAAATTPQPDYTITGNAAIVSDYMFRGITQTWGDPAVQGGGDLTMKNGFAAGFWASSISENSYPGAVMELDLYASYGANFNDDWSWRVGLYGYVYPGGNLDEAKPPLSSRSFNTVEANAALTWKWLTLKYNYSLTDYFAIDTEQGYDGDSKGTQYIQLDAAIPFNDQWSLALHAAHTDIAAKLVSPLANGANNPSYSDFGATLKWQFATHWNTSIGVTYATNHDFYGDTASFTDVTDTRDVGGTRGFLMLQGNF
;
A
#
# COMPACT_ATOMS: atom_id res chain seq x y z
N MET A 1 -11.56 -31.56 -11.32
CA MET A 1 -12.00 -30.39 -10.55
C MET A 1 -10.72 -29.76 -10.00
N ASN A 2 -10.18 -28.75 -10.70
CA ASN A 2 -8.90 -28.13 -10.35
C ASN A 2 -9.17 -26.92 -9.47
N ASN A 3 -8.88 -27.04 -8.18
CA ASN A 3 -8.88 -25.92 -7.23
C ASN A 3 -7.74 -24.98 -7.57
N LYS A 4 -8.04 -23.85 -8.22
CA LYS A 4 -7.12 -22.75 -8.40
C LYS A 4 -7.28 -21.77 -7.24
N TYR A 5 -6.43 -21.89 -6.23
CA TYR A 5 -6.37 -20.93 -5.14
C TYR A 5 -5.48 -19.75 -5.57
N THR A 6 -6.07 -18.59 -5.77
CA THR A 6 -5.34 -17.34 -5.99
C THR A 6 -5.31 -16.57 -4.68
N PHE A 7 -4.18 -16.56 -4.00
CA PHE A 7 -3.99 -15.72 -2.82
C PHE A 7 -3.60 -14.31 -3.27
N VAL A 8 -4.36 -13.32 -2.84
CA VAL A 8 -4.03 -11.91 -3.05
C VAL A 8 -3.07 -11.49 -1.94
N ALA A 9 -1.82 -11.21 -2.28
CA ALA A 9 -0.87 -10.59 -1.36
C ALA A 9 -1.31 -9.16 -1.05
N PHE A 10 -1.34 -8.78 0.22
CA PHE A 10 -1.70 -7.44 0.68
C PHE A 10 -0.48 -6.52 0.68
N GLY A 11 0.00 -6.19 -0.50
CA GLY A 11 0.83 -5.02 -0.74
C GLY A 11 0.10 -4.17 -1.75
N LEU A 12 0.33 -2.87 -1.77
CA LEU A 12 -0.28 -1.93 -2.71
C LEU A 12 -0.50 -2.57 -4.08
N VAL A 13 -1.77 -2.67 -4.48
CA VAL A 13 -2.30 -3.01 -5.81
C VAL A 13 -1.31 -3.71 -6.76
N ALA A 14 -0.78 -4.86 -6.36
CA ALA A 14 -0.20 -5.81 -7.29
C ALA A 14 -1.15 -7.02 -7.36
N LEU A 15 -2.20 -6.90 -8.17
CA LEU A 15 -3.08 -8.03 -8.52
C LEU A 15 -2.30 -9.02 -9.38
N ALA A 16 -1.49 -9.87 -8.75
CA ALA A 16 -0.89 -11.01 -9.42
C ALA A 16 -1.91 -12.14 -9.54
N THR A 17 -2.76 -12.10 -10.56
CA THR A 17 -3.53 -13.27 -10.99
C THR A 17 -2.66 -14.12 -11.91
N GLY A 18 -1.79 -14.94 -11.33
CA GLY A 18 -1.06 -15.96 -12.08
C GLY A 18 -1.97 -17.15 -12.39
N THR A 19 -2.48 -17.28 -13.60
CA THR A 19 -3.07 -18.53 -14.07
C THR A 19 -1.94 -19.46 -14.53
N ALA A 20 -1.52 -20.38 -13.68
CA ALA A 20 -0.66 -21.50 -14.12
C ALA A 20 -1.48 -22.44 -15.01
N ARG A 21 -1.07 -22.56 -16.27
CA ARG A 21 -1.62 -23.51 -17.24
C ARG A 21 -1.01 -24.87 -16.97
N ALA A 22 -1.85 -25.87 -16.67
CA ALA A 22 -1.43 -27.24 -16.52
C ALA A 22 -1.02 -27.81 -17.90
N GLY A 23 0.26 -28.15 -18.03
CA GLY A 23 0.80 -28.96 -19.12
C GLY A 23 1.42 -30.22 -18.54
N GLU A 24 1.03 -31.36 -19.08
CA GLU A 24 1.60 -32.71 -19.05
C GLU A 24 2.09 -33.31 -17.74
N ALA A 25 1.58 -34.54 -17.49
CA ALA A 25 1.96 -35.42 -16.40
C ALA A 25 3.43 -35.86 -16.51
N ALA A 26 4.30 -35.23 -15.75
CA ALA A 26 5.61 -35.72 -15.39
C ALA A 26 5.58 -36.23 -13.96
N ALA A 27 6.40 -37.24 -13.64
CA ALA A 27 6.49 -37.95 -12.38
C ALA A 27 6.27 -37.05 -11.15
N THR A 28 5.37 -37.44 -10.25
CA THR A 28 4.97 -36.71 -9.06
C THR A 28 6.11 -36.60 -8.05
N THR A 29 6.98 -35.61 -8.21
CA THR A 29 7.75 -35.08 -7.09
C THR A 29 6.74 -34.42 -6.14
N PRO A 30 6.79 -34.69 -4.82
CA PRO A 30 5.91 -34.01 -3.88
C PRO A 30 6.06 -32.50 -4.05
N GLN A 31 4.98 -31.82 -4.39
CA GLN A 31 5.00 -30.37 -4.53
C GLN A 31 5.22 -29.78 -3.12
N PRO A 32 6.15 -28.84 -2.94
CA PRO A 32 6.44 -28.25 -1.64
C PRO A 32 5.18 -27.65 -1.01
N ASP A 33 5.11 -27.67 0.32
CA ASP A 33 3.99 -27.12 1.07
C ASP A 33 4.01 -25.57 1.16
N TYR A 34 4.84 -24.96 0.32
CA TYR A 34 4.98 -23.51 0.20
C TYR A 34 5.16 -23.06 -1.24
N THR A 35 4.88 -21.78 -1.49
CA THR A 35 5.17 -21.07 -2.73
C THR A 35 5.97 -19.82 -2.40
N ILE A 36 7.00 -19.54 -3.18
CA ILE A 36 7.75 -18.28 -3.13
C ILE A 36 7.45 -17.54 -4.42
N THR A 37 7.11 -16.27 -4.30
CA THR A 37 6.92 -15.34 -5.43
C THR A 37 7.75 -14.09 -5.21
N GLY A 38 8.09 -13.39 -6.30
CA GLY A 38 8.78 -12.12 -6.26
C GLY A 38 8.22 -11.18 -7.30
N ASN A 39 8.40 -9.90 -7.09
CA ASN A 39 8.05 -8.87 -8.06
C ASN A 39 9.11 -7.77 -8.10
N ALA A 40 9.17 -7.08 -9.24
CA ALA A 40 9.93 -5.85 -9.41
C ALA A 40 9.15 -4.91 -10.33
N ALA A 41 9.11 -3.62 -10.03
CA ALA A 41 8.36 -2.64 -10.80
C ALA A 41 9.09 -1.30 -10.91
N ILE A 42 8.71 -0.53 -11.93
CA ILE A 42 8.97 0.89 -12.04
C ILE A 42 7.60 1.56 -12.18
N VAL A 43 7.36 2.58 -11.37
CA VAL A 43 6.12 3.38 -11.39
C VAL A 43 6.47 4.85 -11.56
N SER A 44 5.65 5.60 -12.28
CA SER A 44 5.90 7.04 -12.53
C SER A 44 5.65 7.93 -11.31
N ASP A 45 4.84 7.49 -10.35
CA ASP A 45 4.56 8.13 -9.06
C ASP A 45 4.06 7.04 -8.10
N TYR A 46 4.69 6.90 -6.94
CA TYR A 46 4.27 5.92 -5.93
C TYR A 46 3.19 6.52 -5.06
N MET A 47 1.98 5.95 -5.15
CA MET A 47 0.81 6.37 -4.38
C MET A 47 0.54 5.39 -3.24
N PHE A 48 0.46 5.88 -2.00
CA PHE A 48 0.02 5.13 -0.84
C PHE A 48 -1.25 5.76 -0.27
N ARG A 49 -2.35 5.01 -0.24
CA ARG A 49 -3.66 5.52 0.23
C ARG A 49 -4.03 6.87 -0.43
N GLY A 50 -3.81 6.98 -1.75
CA GLY A 50 -4.10 8.20 -2.50
C GLY A 50 -3.11 9.36 -2.35
N ILE A 51 -2.07 9.23 -1.51
CA ILE A 51 -1.04 10.25 -1.25
C ILE A 51 0.28 9.85 -1.90
N THR A 52 0.94 10.77 -2.64
CA THR A 52 2.24 10.51 -3.26
C THR A 52 3.34 10.34 -2.20
N GLN A 53 4.16 9.30 -2.36
CA GLN A 53 5.30 9.00 -1.49
C GLN A 53 6.62 9.47 -2.10
N THR A 54 6.61 9.74 -3.40
CA THR A 54 7.79 10.13 -4.18
C THR A 54 7.81 11.59 -4.58
N TRP A 55 6.91 12.40 -4.02
CA TRP A 55 6.78 13.81 -4.40
C TRP A 55 6.48 13.98 -5.90
N GLY A 56 5.81 12.97 -6.53
CA GLY A 56 5.47 12.93 -7.95
C GLY A 56 6.59 12.47 -8.88
N ASP A 57 7.69 11.96 -8.35
CA ASP A 57 8.80 11.40 -9.11
C ASP A 57 8.68 9.88 -9.27
N PRO A 58 9.35 9.27 -10.26
CA PRO A 58 9.34 7.84 -10.44
C PRO A 58 9.94 7.06 -9.27
N ALA A 59 9.39 5.85 -9.02
CA ALA A 59 9.92 4.91 -8.04
C ALA A 59 10.31 3.58 -8.65
N VAL A 60 11.31 2.94 -8.04
CA VAL A 60 11.65 1.53 -8.23
C VAL A 60 11.13 0.77 -7.02
N GLN A 61 10.42 -0.34 -7.29
CA GLN A 61 9.73 -1.14 -6.28
C GLN A 61 10.05 -2.62 -6.45
N GLY A 62 9.98 -3.37 -5.36
CA GLY A 62 10.14 -4.82 -5.43
C GLY A 62 9.82 -5.50 -4.12
N GLY A 63 9.53 -6.79 -4.20
CA GLY A 63 9.18 -7.55 -3.01
C GLY A 63 9.21 -9.05 -3.23
N GLY A 64 9.00 -9.79 -2.15
CA GLY A 64 8.93 -11.24 -2.17
C GLY A 64 8.00 -11.78 -1.10
N ASP A 65 7.31 -12.86 -1.44
CA ASP A 65 6.30 -13.51 -0.61
C ASP A 65 6.59 -15.00 -0.45
N LEU A 66 6.43 -15.48 0.76
CA LEU A 66 6.30 -16.89 1.12
C LEU A 66 4.85 -17.18 1.50
N THR A 67 4.21 -18.11 0.83
CA THR A 67 2.85 -18.58 1.16
C THR A 67 2.89 -20.06 1.45
N MET A 68 2.32 -20.48 2.57
CA MET A 68 2.23 -21.89 2.98
C MET A 68 0.82 -22.44 2.76
N LYS A 69 0.71 -23.73 2.45
CA LYS A 69 -0.59 -24.42 2.28
C LYS A 69 -1.48 -24.41 3.52
N ASN A 70 -0.90 -24.23 4.71
CA ASN A 70 -1.64 -24.13 5.98
C ASN A 70 -2.30 -22.76 6.19
N GLY A 71 -2.12 -21.80 5.26
CA GLY A 71 -2.72 -20.47 5.31
C GLY A 71 -1.79 -19.37 5.86
N PHE A 72 -0.61 -19.72 6.39
CA PHE A 72 0.39 -18.74 6.78
C PHE A 72 1.05 -18.11 5.55
N ALA A 73 1.28 -16.79 5.61
CA ALA A 73 2.08 -16.07 4.62
C ALA A 73 2.93 -15.00 5.31
N ALA A 74 4.11 -14.75 4.78
CA ALA A 74 5.00 -13.67 5.20
C ALA A 74 5.72 -13.12 3.97
N GLY A 75 6.11 -11.86 4.03
CA GLY A 75 6.82 -11.23 2.93
C GLY A 75 7.43 -9.90 3.31
N PHE A 76 8.07 -9.32 2.31
CA PHE A 76 8.58 -7.97 2.36
C PHE A 76 8.30 -7.25 1.04
N TRP A 77 8.22 -5.95 1.10
CA TRP A 77 8.16 -5.09 -0.07
C TRP A 77 8.99 -3.82 0.19
N ALA A 78 9.53 -3.21 -0.85
CA ALA A 78 10.30 -1.99 -0.74
C ALA A 78 10.06 -1.08 -1.94
N SER A 79 10.17 0.22 -1.71
CA SER A 79 10.10 1.27 -2.74
C SER A 79 11.10 2.38 -2.45
N SER A 80 11.65 2.98 -3.50
CA SER A 80 12.24 4.31 -3.34
C SER A 80 11.14 5.32 -3.04
N ILE A 81 11.46 6.30 -2.18
CA ILE A 81 10.59 7.40 -1.76
C ILE A 81 11.34 8.73 -1.80
N SER A 82 10.64 9.84 -1.54
CA SER A 82 11.23 11.18 -1.53
C SER A 82 11.48 11.68 -0.11
N GLU A 83 12.67 12.25 0.12
CA GLU A 83 12.99 12.98 1.35
C GLU A 83 12.10 14.23 1.54
N ASN A 84 11.45 14.71 0.48
CA ASN A 84 10.46 15.78 0.59
C ASN A 84 9.24 15.34 1.42
N SER A 85 8.88 14.03 1.37
CA SER A 85 7.81 13.43 2.17
C SER A 85 8.31 12.80 3.46
N TYR A 86 9.55 12.26 3.46
CA TYR A 86 10.14 11.49 4.56
C TYR A 86 11.60 11.90 4.77
N PRO A 87 11.87 13.02 5.46
CA PRO A 87 13.23 13.53 5.61
C PRO A 87 14.16 12.47 6.20
N GLY A 88 15.36 12.34 5.61
CA GLY A 88 16.36 11.33 5.96
C GLY A 88 16.10 9.93 5.39
N ALA A 89 14.93 9.65 4.78
CA ALA A 89 14.65 8.35 4.16
C ALA A 89 14.56 8.45 2.63
N VAL A 90 15.24 7.55 1.95
CA VAL A 90 15.18 7.37 0.49
C VAL A 90 14.48 6.06 0.10
N MET A 91 14.09 5.27 1.09
CA MET A 91 13.46 3.96 0.90
C MET A 91 12.43 3.69 2.01
N GLU A 92 11.31 3.13 1.61
CA GLU A 92 10.33 2.44 2.46
C GLU A 92 10.58 0.93 2.37
N LEU A 93 10.54 0.24 3.50
CA LEU A 93 10.60 -1.20 3.62
C LEU A 93 9.42 -1.70 4.44
N ASP A 94 8.59 -2.51 3.83
CA ASP A 94 7.45 -3.14 4.47
C ASP A 94 7.76 -4.59 4.81
N LEU A 95 7.44 -4.98 6.03
CA LEU A 95 7.53 -6.36 6.51
C LEU A 95 6.15 -6.80 6.97
N TYR A 96 5.69 -7.97 6.51
CA TYR A 96 4.36 -8.43 6.86
C TYR A 96 4.28 -9.93 7.08
N ALA A 97 3.36 -10.31 7.95
CA ALA A 97 2.97 -11.68 8.15
C ALA A 97 1.46 -11.80 8.36
N SER A 98 0.87 -12.88 7.89
CA SER A 98 -0.56 -13.07 7.94
C SER A 98 -0.95 -14.53 8.01
N TYR A 99 -2.18 -14.76 8.46
CA TYR A 99 -2.82 -16.07 8.45
C TYR A 99 -4.23 -15.95 7.88
N GLY A 100 -4.63 -16.87 7.03
CA GLY A 100 -5.95 -16.85 6.42
C GLY A 100 -6.39 -18.22 5.91
N ALA A 101 -7.68 -18.33 5.61
CA ALA A 101 -8.28 -19.54 5.09
C ALA A 101 -9.49 -19.20 4.21
N ASN A 102 -9.90 -20.19 3.40
CA ASN A 102 -11.14 -20.11 2.65
C ASN A 102 -12.27 -20.73 3.49
N PHE A 103 -13.43 -20.08 3.52
CA PHE A 103 -14.67 -20.70 4.03
C PHE A 103 -15.28 -21.66 2.99
N ASN A 104 -15.17 -21.25 1.71
CA ASN A 104 -15.63 -22.00 0.53
C ASN A 104 -14.95 -21.44 -0.72
N ASP A 105 -15.42 -21.82 -1.91
CA ASP A 105 -14.83 -21.39 -3.20
C ASP A 105 -14.99 -19.88 -3.46
N ASP A 106 -15.95 -19.21 -2.83
CA ASP A 106 -16.27 -17.82 -3.04
C ASP A 106 -15.73 -16.90 -1.94
N TRP A 107 -15.56 -17.40 -0.70
CA TRP A 107 -15.26 -16.60 0.47
C TRP A 107 -13.94 -17.00 1.12
N SER A 108 -13.12 -16.01 1.43
CA SER A 108 -11.89 -16.16 2.22
C SER A 108 -11.72 -15.02 3.23
N TRP A 109 -10.92 -15.29 4.25
CA TRP A 109 -10.55 -14.29 5.24
C TRP A 109 -9.04 -14.31 5.49
N ARG A 110 -8.50 -13.21 6.00
CA ARG A 110 -7.10 -13.06 6.38
C ARG A 110 -6.98 -12.07 7.52
N VAL A 111 -6.07 -12.35 8.46
CA VAL A 111 -5.63 -11.42 9.50
C VAL A 111 -4.11 -11.33 9.44
N GLY A 112 -3.54 -10.18 9.82
CA GLY A 112 -2.11 -10.00 9.73
C GLY A 112 -1.58 -8.80 10.48
N LEU A 113 -0.26 -8.72 10.49
CA LEU A 113 0.51 -7.55 10.95
C LEU A 113 1.32 -7.02 9.78
N TYR A 114 1.44 -5.71 9.73
CA TYR A 114 2.16 -4.96 8.72
C TYR A 114 3.07 -3.94 9.41
N GLY A 115 4.34 -3.93 9.12
CA GLY A 115 5.30 -2.96 9.63
C GLY A 115 5.87 -2.16 8.47
N TYR A 116 5.68 -0.85 8.50
CA TYR A 116 6.29 0.11 7.59
C TYR A 116 7.55 0.65 8.23
N VAL A 117 8.68 0.54 7.57
CA VAL A 117 9.99 0.94 8.08
C VAL A 117 10.64 1.92 7.10
N TYR A 118 11.10 3.04 7.62
CA TYR A 118 11.74 4.11 6.86
C TYR A 118 13.19 4.27 7.33
N PRO A 119 14.15 3.50 6.78
CA PRO A 119 15.54 3.53 7.22
C PRO A 119 16.15 4.92 7.08
N GLY A 120 16.63 5.49 8.19
CA GLY A 120 17.17 6.86 8.24
C GLY A 120 16.10 7.95 8.38
N GLY A 121 14.83 7.64 8.13
CA GLY A 121 13.73 8.61 8.17
C GLY A 121 13.44 9.09 9.59
N ASN A 122 13.61 10.40 9.79
CA ASN A 122 13.30 11.05 11.05
C ASN A 122 12.95 12.52 10.81
N LEU A 123 12.02 13.06 11.57
CA LEU A 123 11.62 14.46 11.47
C LEU A 123 12.71 15.46 11.86
N ASP A 124 13.74 15.05 12.62
CA ASP A 124 14.90 15.90 12.91
C ASP A 124 15.83 16.11 11.70
N GLU A 125 15.67 15.33 10.64
CA GLU A 125 16.33 15.53 9.33
C GLU A 125 15.61 16.57 8.44
N ALA A 126 14.45 17.07 8.87
CA ALA A 126 13.72 18.14 8.18
C ALA A 126 14.50 19.46 8.19
N LYS A 127 14.14 20.39 7.29
CA LYS A 127 14.77 21.73 7.18
C LYS A 127 13.71 22.84 7.24
N PRO A 128 13.55 23.53 8.39
CA PRO A 128 14.34 23.39 9.63
C PRO A 128 14.02 22.08 10.37
N PRO A 129 14.96 21.58 11.20
CA PRO A 129 14.72 20.35 11.97
C PRO A 129 13.51 20.47 12.89
N LEU A 130 12.73 19.37 12.97
CA LEU A 130 11.61 19.19 13.89
C LEU A 130 12.02 18.31 15.07
N SER A 131 11.10 18.07 16.00
CA SER A 131 11.33 17.12 17.10
C SER A 131 11.56 15.72 16.54
N SER A 132 12.55 15.00 17.10
CA SER A 132 12.95 13.69 16.60
C SER A 132 11.81 12.67 16.69
N ARG A 133 11.37 12.17 15.56
CA ARG A 133 10.36 11.12 15.40
C ARG A 133 10.61 10.31 14.14
N SER A 134 10.57 9.00 14.29
CA SER A 134 10.64 8.06 13.18
C SER A 134 9.25 7.87 12.55
N PHE A 135 9.21 7.65 11.25
CA PHE A 135 7.98 7.36 10.50
C PHE A 135 7.52 5.90 10.61
N ASN A 136 8.29 5.05 11.30
CA ASN A 136 7.98 3.62 11.43
C ASN A 136 6.61 3.41 12.05
N THR A 137 5.79 2.60 11.40
CA THR A 137 4.39 2.34 11.77
C THR A 137 4.11 0.85 11.76
N VAL A 138 3.34 0.37 12.72
CA VAL A 138 2.87 -1.03 12.78
C VAL A 138 1.35 -1.04 12.79
N GLU A 139 0.77 -1.81 11.88
CA GLU A 139 -0.68 -2.00 11.77
C GLU A 139 -1.07 -3.47 11.95
N ALA A 140 -2.18 -3.71 12.64
CA ALA A 140 -2.94 -4.95 12.55
C ALA A 140 -4.00 -4.82 11.46
N ASN A 141 -4.26 -5.89 10.72
CA ASN A 141 -5.28 -5.87 9.69
C ASN A 141 -6.13 -7.13 9.68
N ALA A 142 -7.34 -6.99 9.15
CA ALA A 142 -8.27 -8.07 8.86
C ALA A 142 -8.94 -7.81 7.51
N ALA A 143 -9.14 -8.88 6.73
CA ALA A 143 -9.79 -8.80 5.43
C ALA A 143 -10.77 -9.94 5.23
N LEU A 144 -11.84 -9.64 4.52
CA LEU A 144 -12.84 -10.57 4.04
C LEU A 144 -12.98 -10.41 2.52
N THR A 145 -12.77 -11.48 1.78
CA THR A 145 -12.87 -11.48 0.32
C THR A 145 -14.05 -12.32 -0.13
N TRP A 146 -14.87 -11.75 -1.01
CA TRP A 146 -15.91 -12.46 -1.73
C TRP A 146 -15.64 -12.37 -3.23
N LYS A 147 -15.23 -13.51 -3.83
CA LYS A 147 -14.84 -13.58 -5.25
C LYS A 147 -13.77 -12.54 -5.60
N TRP A 148 -14.18 -11.45 -6.24
CA TRP A 148 -13.33 -10.35 -6.70
C TRP A 148 -13.44 -9.08 -5.83
N LEU A 149 -14.23 -9.13 -4.76
CA LEU A 149 -14.46 -8.00 -3.85
C LEU A 149 -13.80 -8.27 -2.50
N THR A 150 -13.00 -7.33 -1.99
CA THR A 150 -12.31 -7.44 -0.69
C THR A 150 -12.64 -6.24 0.18
N LEU A 151 -13.17 -6.48 1.36
CA LEU A 151 -13.24 -5.51 2.45
C LEU A 151 -12.05 -5.73 3.36
N LYS A 152 -11.25 -4.68 3.64
CA LYS A 152 -10.11 -4.74 4.55
C LYS A 152 -10.20 -3.60 5.57
N TYR A 153 -9.80 -3.90 6.79
CA TYR A 153 -9.68 -2.97 7.89
C TYR A 153 -8.26 -3.03 8.45
N ASN A 154 -7.64 -1.86 8.68
CA ASN A 154 -6.33 -1.72 9.29
C ASN A 154 -6.46 -0.83 10.52
N TYR A 155 -5.70 -1.13 11.57
CA TYR A 155 -5.65 -0.40 12.82
C TYR A 155 -4.20 -0.18 13.22
N SER A 156 -3.80 1.07 13.44
CA SER A 156 -2.44 1.42 13.83
C SER A 156 -2.18 1.07 15.30
N LEU A 157 -1.15 0.23 15.52
CA LEU A 157 -0.71 -0.19 16.86
C LEU A 157 0.32 0.77 17.47
N THR A 158 0.91 1.62 16.62
CA THR A 158 1.86 2.69 16.96
C THR A 158 1.33 4.02 16.47
N ASP A 159 2.06 5.11 16.65
CA ASP A 159 1.76 6.36 15.98
C ASP A 159 1.81 6.18 14.46
N TYR A 160 0.90 6.85 13.77
CA TYR A 160 0.69 6.75 12.34
C TYR A 160 1.62 7.74 11.61
N PHE A 161 2.72 7.22 11.04
CA PHE A 161 3.71 7.96 10.24
C PHE A 161 4.17 9.27 10.90
N ALA A 162 4.64 9.17 12.14
CA ALA A 162 5.16 10.26 12.97
C ALA A 162 4.13 11.34 13.38
N ILE A 163 2.83 11.13 13.19
CA ILE A 163 1.79 12.06 13.65
C ILE A 163 1.62 11.89 15.17
N ASP A 164 2.02 12.90 15.95
CA ASP A 164 1.88 12.92 17.39
C ASP A 164 1.90 14.37 17.98
N THR A 165 1.93 14.48 19.29
CA THR A 165 1.94 15.76 20.01
C THR A 165 3.17 16.63 19.72
N GLU A 166 4.32 16.03 19.36
CA GLU A 166 5.55 16.76 19.03
C GLU A 166 5.46 17.52 17.71
N GLN A 167 4.55 17.12 16.80
CA GLN A 167 4.24 17.82 15.55
C GLN A 167 3.02 18.74 15.68
N GLY A 168 2.57 19.00 16.90
CA GLY A 168 1.46 19.92 17.16
C GLY A 168 0.08 19.32 17.03
N TYR A 169 -0.04 17.99 17.08
CA TYR A 169 -1.32 17.31 17.18
C TYR A 169 -1.82 17.23 18.65
N ASP A 170 -3.10 17.02 18.85
CA ASP A 170 -3.77 17.00 20.16
C ASP A 170 -3.61 15.68 20.93
N GLY A 171 -2.95 14.69 20.33
CA GLY A 171 -2.67 13.38 20.91
C GLY A 171 -1.79 12.52 20.03
N ASP A 172 -1.55 11.30 20.52
CA ASP A 172 -0.92 10.24 19.75
C ASP A 172 -1.86 9.78 18.65
N SER A 173 -1.33 9.43 17.49
CA SER A 173 -2.13 8.91 16.37
C SER A 173 -2.24 7.38 16.35
N LYS A 174 -1.75 6.71 17.39
CA LYS A 174 -2.09 5.30 17.65
C LYS A 174 -3.60 5.13 17.67
N GLY A 175 -4.10 4.10 16.99
CA GLY A 175 -5.54 3.90 16.84
C GLY A 175 -6.12 4.49 15.55
N THR A 176 -5.29 5.11 14.71
CA THR A 176 -5.68 5.47 13.33
C THR A 176 -6.21 4.24 12.61
N GLN A 177 -7.32 4.42 11.90
CA GLN A 177 -8.06 3.37 11.24
C GLN A 177 -8.07 3.61 9.73
N TYR A 178 -7.98 2.52 8.96
CA TYR A 178 -8.15 2.56 7.51
C TYR A 178 -9.09 1.43 7.10
N ILE A 179 -10.24 1.79 6.55
CA ILE A 179 -11.19 0.85 5.98
C ILE A 179 -11.21 0.99 4.46
N GLN A 180 -11.05 -0.11 3.74
CA GLN A 180 -11.00 -0.11 2.28
C GLN A 180 -11.89 -1.20 1.67
N LEU A 181 -12.42 -0.90 0.51
CA LEU A 181 -13.14 -1.81 -0.36
C LEU A 181 -12.45 -1.84 -1.72
N ASP A 182 -11.98 -3.01 -2.11
CA ASP A 182 -11.27 -3.25 -3.36
C ASP A 182 -12.07 -4.21 -4.25
N ALA A 183 -12.09 -3.93 -5.54
CA ALA A 183 -12.66 -4.81 -6.54
C ALA A 183 -11.62 -5.14 -7.61
N ALA A 184 -11.35 -6.45 -7.83
CA ALA A 184 -10.41 -6.96 -8.83
C ALA A 184 -11.19 -7.68 -9.93
N ILE A 185 -11.53 -7.00 -11.01
CA ILE A 185 -12.45 -7.45 -12.06
C ILE A 185 -11.65 -7.93 -13.27
N PRO A 186 -11.49 -9.25 -13.50
CA PRO A 186 -10.88 -9.75 -14.72
C PRO A 186 -11.86 -9.65 -15.89
N PHE A 187 -11.43 -9.05 -16.99
CA PHE A 187 -12.19 -9.06 -18.26
C PHE A 187 -11.88 -10.30 -19.09
N ASN A 188 -10.60 -10.69 -19.11
CA ASN A 188 -10.08 -11.88 -19.77
C ASN A 188 -8.71 -12.23 -19.17
N ASP A 189 -7.98 -13.18 -19.79
CA ASP A 189 -6.65 -13.63 -19.32
C ASP A 189 -5.58 -12.53 -19.33
N GLN A 190 -5.77 -11.44 -20.06
CA GLN A 190 -4.79 -10.37 -20.23
C GLN A 190 -5.20 -9.06 -19.54
N TRP A 191 -6.48 -8.77 -19.43
CA TRP A 191 -6.97 -7.47 -18.96
C TRP A 191 -7.76 -7.58 -17.67
N SER A 192 -7.46 -6.71 -16.74
CA SER A 192 -8.24 -6.57 -15.50
C SER A 192 -8.36 -5.10 -15.09
N LEU A 193 -9.45 -4.80 -14.38
CA LEU A 193 -9.69 -3.51 -13.75
C LEU A 193 -9.68 -3.68 -12.24
N ALA A 194 -8.85 -2.88 -11.56
CA ALA A 194 -8.93 -2.71 -10.11
C ALA A 194 -9.65 -1.41 -9.78
N LEU A 195 -10.60 -1.48 -8.85
CA LEU A 195 -11.27 -0.33 -8.27
C LEU A 195 -11.01 -0.31 -6.78
N HIS A 196 -10.85 0.87 -6.22
CA HIS A 196 -10.52 1.11 -4.83
C HIS A 196 -11.34 2.25 -4.27
N ALA A 197 -11.85 2.10 -3.03
CA ALA A 197 -12.46 3.17 -2.25
C ALA A 197 -12.14 2.94 -0.78
N ALA A 198 -11.67 3.97 -0.08
CA ALA A 198 -11.27 3.84 1.31
C ALA A 198 -11.44 5.12 2.11
N HIS A 199 -11.32 4.99 3.43
CA HIS A 199 -11.29 6.09 4.38
C HIS A 199 -10.23 5.86 5.44
N THR A 200 -9.40 6.89 5.65
CA THR A 200 -8.43 6.99 6.75
C THR A 200 -9.01 7.89 7.82
N ASP A 201 -9.26 7.33 9.01
CA ASP A 201 -9.64 8.10 10.20
C ASP A 201 -8.41 8.23 11.09
N ILE A 202 -7.74 9.38 11.03
CA ILE A 202 -6.54 9.68 11.81
C ILE A 202 -6.95 10.10 13.23
N ALA A 203 -6.42 9.40 14.23
CA ALA A 203 -6.83 9.51 15.63
C ALA A 203 -6.37 10.80 16.34
N ALA A 204 -5.72 11.73 15.60
CA ALA A 204 -5.23 12.99 16.13
C ALA A 204 -5.54 14.16 15.18
N LYS A 205 -5.70 15.38 15.72
CA LYS A 205 -5.96 16.61 14.96
C LYS A 205 -4.94 17.67 15.33
N LEU A 206 -4.65 18.59 14.41
CA LEU A 206 -3.80 19.74 14.72
C LEU A 206 -4.45 20.60 15.81
N VAL A 207 -3.67 20.94 16.85
CA VAL A 207 -4.08 21.87 17.91
C VAL A 207 -4.26 23.27 17.30
N SER A 208 -3.33 23.69 16.43
CA SER A 208 -3.42 24.95 15.70
C SER A 208 -3.81 24.64 14.25
N PRO A 209 -5.01 25.06 13.80
CA PRO A 209 -5.40 24.87 12.41
C PRO A 209 -4.42 25.48 11.43
N LEU A 210 -4.37 24.93 10.20
CA LEU A 210 -3.66 25.52 9.07
C LEU A 210 -4.24 26.91 8.75
N ALA A 211 -3.57 27.69 7.93
CA ALA A 211 -3.98 29.06 7.56
C ALA A 211 -5.38 29.13 6.93
N ASN A 212 -5.83 28.06 6.29
CA ASN A 212 -7.19 27.90 5.74
C ASN A 212 -8.23 27.37 6.74
N GLY A 213 -7.83 27.14 8.00
CA GLY A 213 -8.70 26.63 9.08
C GLY A 213 -8.78 25.10 9.17
N ALA A 214 -8.14 24.35 8.29
CA ALA A 214 -8.11 22.88 8.35
C ALA A 214 -7.27 22.39 9.53
N ASN A 215 -7.79 21.44 10.30
CA ASN A 215 -7.07 20.82 11.42
C ASN A 215 -7.23 19.30 11.50
N ASN A 216 -8.18 18.72 10.75
CA ASN A 216 -8.43 17.28 10.74
C ASN A 216 -7.72 16.62 9.53
N PRO A 217 -6.72 15.76 9.74
CA PRO A 217 -6.00 15.10 8.65
C PRO A 217 -6.73 13.90 8.04
N SER A 218 -7.87 13.48 8.58
CA SER A 218 -8.65 12.35 8.06
C SER A 218 -9.15 12.61 6.64
N TYR A 219 -9.17 11.59 5.80
CA TYR A 219 -9.55 11.72 4.37
C TYR A 219 -10.08 10.40 3.80
N SER A 220 -10.66 10.48 2.61
CA SER A 220 -11.03 9.32 1.79
C SER A 220 -10.20 9.28 0.54
N ASP A 221 -9.92 8.08 0.05
CA ASP A 221 -9.20 7.89 -1.20
C ASP A 221 -9.92 6.90 -2.12
N PHE A 222 -9.74 7.12 -3.41
CA PHE A 222 -10.38 6.37 -4.48
C PHE A 222 -9.34 6.07 -5.56
N GLY A 223 -9.51 4.95 -6.24
CA GLY A 223 -8.61 4.56 -7.32
C GLY A 223 -9.26 3.71 -8.39
N ALA A 224 -8.75 3.82 -9.60
CA ALA A 224 -9.05 2.93 -10.70
C ALA A 224 -7.77 2.62 -11.46
N THR A 225 -7.49 1.34 -11.71
CA THR A 225 -6.28 0.88 -12.39
C THR A 225 -6.63 -0.16 -13.44
N LEU A 226 -6.32 0.12 -14.69
CA LEU A 226 -6.41 -0.84 -15.79
C LEU A 226 -5.05 -1.51 -15.95
N LYS A 227 -5.02 -2.84 -15.90
CA LYS A 227 -3.82 -3.66 -16.05
C LYS A 227 -3.89 -4.50 -17.31
N TRP A 228 -2.78 -4.56 -18.04
CA TRP A 228 -2.56 -5.41 -19.19
C TRP A 228 -1.38 -6.36 -18.97
N GLN A 229 -1.66 -7.67 -18.91
CA GLN A 229 -0.69 -8.76 -18.89
C GLN A 229 -0.25 -9.07 -20.32
N PHE A 230 0.82 -8.45 -20.80
CA PHE A 230 1.27 -8.60 -22.19
C PHE A 230 2.23 -9.79 -22.43
N ALA A 231 2.80 -10.33 -21.35
CA ALA A 231 3.64 -11.53 -21.36
C ALA A 231 3.49 -12.33 -20.06
N THR A 232 3.98 -13.56 -20.02
CA THR A 232 3.80 -14.49 -18.88
C THR A 232 4.18 -13.87 -17.53
N HIS A 233 5.26 -13.12 -17.48
CA HIS A 233 5.78 -12.51 -16.26
C HIS A 233 5.65 -10.98 -16.23
N TRP A 234 5.15 -10.34 -17.30
CA TRP A 234 5.19 -8.89 -17.44
C TRP A 234 3.81 -8.31 -17.65
N ASN A 235 3.53 -7.28 -16.90
CA ASN A 235 2.33 -6.47 -17.06
C ASN A 235 2.66 -4.97 -17.01
N THR A 236 1.76 -4.18 -17.58
CA THR A 236 1.75 -2.73 -17.43
C THR A 236 0.40 -2.29 -16.92
N SER A 237 0.38 -1.20 -16.19
CA SER A 237 -0.84 -0.63 -15.64
C SER A 237 -0.88 0.87 -15.86
N ILE A 238 -2.07 1.38 -16.11
CA ILE A 238 -2.38 2.81 -16.04
C ILE A 238 -3.43 2.99 -14.95
N GLY A 239 -3.20 3.93 -14.05
CA GLY A 239 -4.11 4.17 -12.94
C GLY A 239 -4.32 5.66 -12.70
N VAL A 240 -5.42 5.94 -12.01
CA VAL A 240 -5.74 7.24 -11.44
C VAL A 240 -6.15 7.05 -9.99
N THR A 241 -5.70 7.95 -9.12
CA THR A 241 -6.10 8.02 -7.72
C THR A 241 -6.64 9.41 -7.41
N TYR A 242 -7.44 9.49 -6.36
CA TYR A 242 -7.94 10.73 -5.81
C TYR A 242 -8.02 10.62 -4.30
N ALA A 243 -7.34 11.52 -3.57
CA ALA A 243 -7.50 11.69 -2.14
C ALA A 243 -8.25 13.00 -1.86
N THR A 244 -9.22 12.92 -0.95
CA THR A 244 -10.00 14.07 -0.50
C THR A 244 -9.21 14.93 0.48
N ASN A 245 -9.87 15.92 1.10
CA ASN A 245 -9.29 16.81 2.10
C ASN A 245 -8.16 17.69 1.53
N HIS A 246 -8.44 18.28 0.37
CA HIS A 246 -7.52 19.22 -0.30
C HIS A 246 -7.12 20.39 0.60
N ASP A 247 -7.98 20.84 1.50
CA ASP A 247 -7.67 21.89 2.47
C ASP A 247 -6.52 21.52 3.40
N PHE A 248 -6.30 20.22 3.66
CA PHE A 248 -5.19 19.72 4.48
C PHE A 248 -3.96 19.35 3.65
N TYR A 249 -4.14 18.71 2.48
CA TYR A 249 -3.07 18.11 1.69
C TYR A 249 -2.70 18.88 0.41
N GLY A 250 -3.47 19.90 0.03
CA GLY A 250 -3.34 20.58 -1.26
C GLY A 250 -2.07 21.43 -1.40
N ASP A 251 -1.61 22.03 -0.33
CA ASP A 251 -0.40 22.88 -0.29
C ASP A 251 0.61 22.36 0.75
N THR A 252 0.86 21.06 0.74
CA THR A 252 1.83 20.42 1.64
C THR A 252 3.22 20.90 1.34
N ALA A 253 3.91 21.47 2.34
CA ALA A 253 5.30 21.88 2.22
C ALA A 253 6.24 20.67 2.29
N SER A 254 7.30 20.70 1.49
CA SER A 254 8.38 19.71 1.58
C SER A 254 9.09 19.80 2.93
N PHE A 255 9.46 18.65 3.50
CA PHE A 255 10.29 18.63 4.70
C PHE A 255 11.74 19.05 4.46
N THR A 256 12.22 19.06 3.22
CA THR A 256 13.60 19.45 2.89
C THR A 256 13.71 20.88 2.36
N ASP A 257 12.60 21.45 1.86
CA ASP A 257 12.50 22.85 1.39
C ASP A 257 11.06 23.34 1.58
N VAL A 258 10.81 24.08 2.64
CA VAL A 258 9.47 24.60 2.99
C VAL A 258 8.89 25.56 1.95
N THR A 259 9.69 26.03 0.98
CA THR A 259 9.21 26.85 -0.14
C THR A 259 8.72 26.03 -1.33
N ASP A 260 9.08 24.74 -1.39
CA ASP A 260 8.52 23.78 -2.34
C ASP A 260 7.24 23.19 -1.74
N THR A 261 6.09 23.55 -2.31
CA THR A 261 4.78 23.04 -1.89
C THR A 261 4.14 22.22 -3.00
N ARG A 262 3.39 21.20 -2.61
CA ARG A 262 2.70 20.31 -3.56
C ARG A 262 1.35 19.85 -3.01
N ASP A 263 0.38 19.70 -3.91
CA ASP A 263 -0.79 18.87 -3.65
C ASP A 263 -0.32 17.40 -3.65
N VAL A 264 -0.17 16.82 -2.46
CA VAL A 264 0.28 15.42 -2.30
C VAL A 264 -0.86 14.42 -2.43
N GLY A 265 -2.12 14.89 -2.34
CA GLY A 265 -3.35 14.15 -2.59
C GLY A 265 -3.97 14.50 -3.94
N GLY A 266 -5.25 14.90 -3.93
CA GLY A 266 -5.97 15.32 -5.14
C GLY A 266 -6.05 14.22 -6.21
N THR A 267 -6.25 14.62 -7.47
CA THR A 267 -6.30 13.67 -8.60
C THR A 267 -4.91 13.48 -9.20
N ARG A 268 -4.41 12.23 -9.17
CA ARG A 268 -3.10 11.87 -9.69
C ARG A 268 -3.19 10.65 -10.59
N GLY A 269 -2.43 10.67 -11.70
CA GLY A 269 -2.31 9.55 -12.63
C GLY A 269 -0.94 8.89 -12.52
N PHE A 270 -0.87 7.58 -12.73
CA PHE A 270 0.40 6.86 -12.78
C PHE A 270 0.44 5.80 -13.88
N LEU A 271 1.65 5.47 -14.29
CA LEU A 271 1.98 4.34 -15.16
C LEU A 271 2.92 3.41 -14.41
N MET A 272 2.74 2.09 -14.55
CA MET A 272 3.60 1.08 -13.94
C MET A 272 3.96 -0.01 -14.94
N LEU A 273 5.22 -0.43 -14.93
CA LEU A 273 5.70 -1.66 -15.57
C LEU A 273 6.16 -2.61 -14.47
N GLN A 274 5.66 -3.85 -14.47
CA GLN A 274 5.93 -4.83 -13.41
C GLN A 274 6.27 -6.20 -13.98
N GLY A 275 7.32 -6.82 -13.42
CA GLY A 275 7.64 -8.23 -13.58
C GLY A 275 7.23 -9.03 -12.33
N ASN A 276 6.69 -10.25 -12.54
CA ASN A 276 6.33 -11.20 -11.46
C ASN A 276 7.00 -12.54 -11.71
N PHE A 277 7.55 -13.16 -10.69
CA PHE A 277 8.42 -14.35 -10.76
C PHE A 277 8.03 -15.41 -9.75
#